data_a0a816413f8f9163f008f85d798d551a
#
_entry.id   a0a816413f8f9163f008f85d798d551a
#
_cell.length_a   1.000
_cell.length_b   1.000
_cell.length_c   1.000
_cell.angle_alpha   90.00
_cell.angle_beta   90.00
_cell.angle_gamma   90.00
#
_symmetry.space_group_name_H-M   'P 1'
#
loop_
_entity.id
_entity.type
_entity.pdbx_description
1 polymer ?
#
loop_
_entity_poly.entity_id
_entity_poly.type
_entity_poly.pdbx_seq_one_letter_code
_entity_poly.pdbx_strand_id
1 'polypeptide(L)'
;MTTLPPGVPGTVELPVPGAPADVRVVLARVAPLIGWAESVRDCLDEDERKRAAAFRHESDRRRFVVAHCVLRHELAARTGADPASLRLGPPVPAVGPRPKPRLEDHALHFSLSHSGDQVLVATAEREVGVDVERLQDPVAAEQVVPLLHPAEIIALRALPAADRPAAVTTVWARKESLLKAMGSGLFREPSVDEVGAGPVPGRPVAGWRILDLALPPATGPDRAESRAALTVRVP
;
A
#
# COMPACT_ATOMS: atom_id res chain seq x y z
N MET A 1 8.59 23.23 22.15
CA MET A 1 7.83 22.96 20.92
C MET A 1 8.77 22.22 19.97
N THR A 2 8.67 20.91 19.92
CA THR A 2 9.47 20.11 18.98
C THR A 2 8.82 20.29 17.61
N THR A 3 9.48 21.00 16.72
CA THR A 3 9.05 21.08 15.31
C THR A 3 9.17 19.69 14.72
N LEU A 4 8.04 19.15 14.27
CA LEU A 4 8.04 17.91 13.48
C LEU A 4 9.04 18.06 12.32
N PRO A 5 9.81 17.01 12.00
CA PRO A 5 10.71 17.07 10.86
C PRO A 5 9.91 17.38 9.59
N PRO A 6 10.48 18.11 8.63
CA PRO A 6 9.80 18.43 7.39
C PRO A 6 9.41 17.11 6.69
N GLY A 7 8.17 17.03 6.22
CA GLY A 7 7.70 15.88 5.46
C GLY A 7 8.57 15.62 4.22
N VAL A 8 8.42 14.45 3.63
CA VAL A 8 9.15 14.07 2.41
C VAL A 8 8.80 15.05 1.28
N PRO A 9 9.79 15.65 0.59
CA PRO A 9 9.53 16.61 -0.47
C PRO A 9 8.73 15.97 -1.61
N GLY A 10 7.76 16.70 -2.16
CA GLY A 10 7.00 16.23 -3.32
C GLY A 10 6.01 15.11 -3.05
N THR A 11 5.74 14.78 -1.79
CA THR A 11 4.64 13.89 -1.43
C THR A 11 3.31 14.65 -1.37
N VAL A 12 2.22 13.91 -1.59
CA VAL A 12 0.86 14.44 -1.51
C VAL A 12 0.08 13.62 -0.49
N GLU A 13 -0.48 14.29 0.51
CA GLU A 13 -1.44 13.65 1.40
C GLU A 13 -2.77 13.49 0.67
N LEU A 14 -3.27 12.26 0.60
CA LEU A 14 -4.53 11.94 -0.05
C LEU A 14 -5.69 12.14 0.94
N PRO A 15 -6.74 12.87 0.55
CA PRO A 15 -7.96 12.90 1.33
C PRO A 15 -8.62 11.51 1.29
N VAL A 16 -9.05 11.01 2.44
CA VAL A 16 -9.74 9.72 2.55
C VAL A 16 -11.10 9.91 3.24
N PRO A 17 -12.12 10.37 2.50
CA PRO A 17 -13.46 10.58 3.05
C PRO A 17 -14.00 9.29 3.67
N GLY A 18 -14.50 9.38 4.90
CA GLY A 18 -15.05 8.23 5.63
C GLY A 18 -14.01 7.41 6.40
N ALA A 19 -12.72 7.71 6.32
CA ALA A 19 -11.72 7.13 7.21
C ALA A 19 -11.78 7.78 8.61
N PRO A 20 -11.36 7.05 9.67
CA PRO A 20 -11.12 7.65 10.98
C PRO A 20 -10.11 8.79 10.91
N ALA A 21 -10.23 9.79 11.78
CA ALA A 21 -9.41 11.01 11.76
C ALA A 21 -7.91 10.80 12.01
N ASP A 22 -7.53 9.66 12.62
CA ASP A 22 -6.14 9.27 12.86
C ASP A 22 -5.44 8.68 11.63
N VAL A 23 -6.21 8.35 10.59
CA VAL A 23 -5.69 7.77 9.34
C VAL A 23 -5.06 8.86 8.48
N ARG A 24 -3.83 8.61 8.05
CA ARG A 24 -3.14 9.43 7.05
C ARG A 24 -2.65 8.54 5.92
N VAL A 25 -2.85 8.99 4.69
CA VAL A 25 -2.34 8.33 3.48
C VAL A 25 -1.51 9.31 2.68
N VAL A 26 -0.28 8.94 2.38
CA VAL A 26 0.65 9.75 1.60
C VAL A 26 1.01 9.04 0.30
N LEU A 27 0.89 9.76 -0.80
CA LEU A 27 1.35 9.35 -2.12
C LEU A 27 2.70 10.01 -2.43
N ALA A 28 3.65 9.21 -2.84
CA ALA A 28 4.93 9.64 -3.40
C ALA A 28 5.11 9.13 -4.83
N ARG A 29 5.90 9.86 -5.63
CA ARG A 29 6.35 9.42 -6.96
C ARG A 29 7.82 9.02 -6.90
N VAL A 30 8.16 7.88 -7.50
CA VAL A 30 9.52 7.34 -7.44
C VAL A 30 10.50 8.23 -8.20
N ALA A 31 10.17 8.57 -9.46
CA ALA A 31 11.10 9.27 -10.34
C ALA A 31 11.67 10.59 -9.77
N PRO A 32 10.85 11.53 -9.26
CA PRO A 32 11.35 12.78 -8.70
C PRO A 32 12.09 12.61 -7.37
N LEU A 33 11.90 11.49 -6.67
CA LEU A 33 12.47 11.25 -5.35
C LEU A 33 13.76 10.43 -5.36
N ILE A 34 14.24 9.95 -6.51
CA ILE A 34 15.46 9.13 -6.60
C ILE A 34 16.66 9.85 -5.95
N GLY A 35 16.92 11.10 -6.35
CA GLY A 35 18.03 11.87 -5.81
C GLY A 35 17.91 12.16 -4.31
N TRP A 36 16.70 12.48 -3.85
CA TRP A 36 16.43 12.65 -2.43
C TRP A 36 16.65 11.36 -1.64
N ALA A 37 16.10 10.23 -2.10
CA ALA A 37 16.24 8.96 -1.42
C ALA A 37 17.70 8.49 -1.33
N GLU A 38 18.50 8.73 -2.35
CA GLU A 38 19.96 8.45 -2.28
C GLU A 38 20.67 9.35 -1.26
N SER A 39 20.26 10.62 -1.09
CA SER A 39 20.84 11.52 -0.10
C SER A 39 20.50 11.18 1.35
N VAL A 40 19.41 10.45 1.58
CA VAL A 40 18.95 10.04 2.92
C VAL A 40 18.99 8.53 3.13
N ARG A 41 19.63 7.78 2.22
CA ARG A 41 19.65 6.31 2.22
C ARG A 41 20.20 5.67 3.49
N ASP A 42 20.96 6.41 4.27
CA ASP A 42 21.52 5.96 5.55
C ASP A 42 20.43 5.74 6.61
N CYS A 43 19.22 6.24 6.38
CA CYS A 43 18.05 5.91 7.21
C CYS A 43 17.63 4.43 7.10
N LEU A 44 18.01 3.72 6.03
CA LEU A 44 17.70 2.31 5.85
C LEU A 44 18.51 1.43 6.82
N ASP A 45 17.85 0.43 7.41
CA ASP A 45 18.54 -0.55 8.23
C ASP A 45 19.35 -1.56 7.38
N GLU A 46 20.07 -2.44 8.05
CA GLU A 46 20.95 -3.42 7.39
C GLU A 46 20.17 -4.39 6.49
N ASP A 47 19.00 -4.85 6.92
CA ASP A 47 18.19 -5.79 6.17
C ASP A 47 17.54 -5.13 4.94
N GLU A 48 17.09 -3.89 5.06
CA GLU A 48 16.61 -3.10 3.93
C GLU A 48 17.74 -2.86 2.91
N ARG A 49 18.96 -2.52 3.36
CA ARG A 49 20.11 -2.37 2.48
C ARG A 49 20.48 -3.67 1.76
N LYS A 50 20.47 -4.81 2.46
CA LYS A 50 20.69 -6.13 1.86
C LYS A 50 19.63 -6.46 0.81
N ARG A 51 18.35 -6.19 1.13
CA ARG A 51 17.26 -6.40 0.17
C ARG A 51 17.38 -5.50 -1.05
N ALA A 52 17.73 -4.22 -0.86
CA ALA A 52 17.97 -3.30 -1.95
C ALA A 52 19.08 -3.79 -2.89
N ALA A 53 20.18 -4.31 -2.31
CA ALA A 53 21.31 -4.84 -3.09
C ALA A 53 20.98 -6.14 -3.84
N ALA A 54 19.98 -6.90 -3.42
CA ALA A 54 19.58 -8.16 -4.03
C ALA A 54 18.71 -8.01 -5.30
N PHE A 55 18.21 -6.82 -5.61
CA PHE A 55 17.40 -6.60 -6.82
C PHE A 55 18.27 -6.71 -8.09
N ARG A 56 17.75 -7.47 -9.06
CA ARG A 56 18.41 -7.63 -10.38
C ARG A 56 18.28 -6.39 -11.27
N HIS A 57 17.12 -5.72 -11.19
CA HIS A 57 16.83 -4.56 -12.03
C HIS A 57 16.96 -3.28 -11.22
N GLU A 58 17.66 -2.31 -11.78
CA GLU A 58 17.92 -1.02 -11.15
C GLU A 58 16.61 -0.24 -10.87
N SER A 59 15.60 -0.37 -11.75
CA SER A 59 14.27 0.22 -11.53
C SER A 59 13.60 -0.29 -10.27
N ASP A 60 13.71 -1.59 -9.99
CA ASP A 60 13.11 -2.20 -8.80
C ASP A 60 13.89 -1.81 -7.54
N ARG A 61 15.22 -1.78 -7.63
CA ARG A 61 16.08 -1.28 -6.55
C ARG A 61 15.73 0.15 -6.18
N ARG A 62 15.65 1.05 -7.18
CA ARG A 62 15.29 2.47 -6.94
C ARG A 62 13.91 2.62 -6.32
N ARG A 63 12.92 1.90 -6.84
CA ARG A 63 11.56 1.89 -6.26
C ARG A 63 11.59 1.45 -4.81
N PHE A 64 12.29 0.37 -4.50
CA PHE A 64 12.43 -0.12 -3.14
C PHE A 64 13.07 0.91 -2.22
N VAL A 65 14.21 1.50 -2.61
CA VAL A 65 14.92 2.51 -1.82
C VAL A 65 14.04 3.72 -1.56
N VAL A 66 13.40 4.27 -2.61
CA VAL A 66 12.48 5.41 -2.47
C VAL A 66 11.34 5.06 -1.53
N ALA A 67 10.68 3.91 -1.72
CA ALA A 67 9.54 3.49 -0.91
C ALA A 67 9.89 3.36 0.57
N HIS A 68 11.04 2.78 0.90
CA HIS A 68 11.47 2.59 2.28
C HIS A 68 11.99 3.88 2.92
N CYS A 69 12.68 4.75 2.18
CA CYS A 69 13.05 6.09 2.68
C CYS A 69 11.79 6.93 2.96
N VAL A 70 10.80 6.93 2.05
CA VAL A 70 9.52 7.61 2.27
C VAL A 70 8.81 7.06 3.51
N LEU A 71 8.71 5.73 3.64
CA LEU A 71 8.11 5.09 4.81
C LEU A 71 8.76 5.54 6.11
N ARG A 72 10.08 5.46 6.20
CA ARG A 72 10.82 5.82 7.43
C ARG A 72 10.63 7.29 7.79
N HIS A 73 10.66 8.19 6.83
CA HIS A 73 10.45 9.63 7.08
C HIS A 73 8.99 9.94 7.48
N GLU A 74 8.00 9.28 6.87
CA GLU A 74 6.60 9.43 7.29
C GLU A 74 6.36 8.89 8.70
N LEU A 75 6.95 7.75 9.05
CA LEU A 75 6.89 7.23 10.42
C LEU A 75 7.59 8.15 11.42
N ALA A 76 8.76 8.67 11.06
CA ALA A 76 9.51 9.64 11.87
C ALA A 76 8.71 10.92 12.11
N ALA A 77 8.04 11.45 11.09
CA ALA A 77 7.17 12.61 11.21
C ALA A 77 5.97 12.36 12.15
N ARG A 78 5.48 11.11 12.24
CA ARG A 78 4.37 10.75 13.12
C ARG A 78 4.79 10.44 14.55
N THR A 79 6.01 9.98 14.76
CA THR A 79 6.50 9.53 16.08
C THR A 79 7.45 10.53 16.74
N GLY A 80 8.01 11.48 15.98
CA GLY A 80 9.08 12.38 16.43
C GLY A 80 10.46 11.71 16.56
N ALA A 81 10.59 10.46 16.10
CA ALA A 81 11.84 9.71 16.13
C ALA A 81 12.76 10.07 14.94
N ASP A 82 14.03 9.70 15.03
CA ASP A 82 14.94 9.76 13.88
C ASP A 82 14.60 8.61 12.90
N PRO A 83 14.50 8.88 11.58
CA PRO A 83 14.21 7.83 10.59
C PRO A 83 15.14 6.62 10.65
N ALA A 84 16.44 6.84 10.95
CA ALA A 84 17.41 5.77 11.06
C ALA A 84 17.29 4.95 12.36
N SER A 85 16.69 5.52 13.40
CA SER A 85 16.49 4.85 14.69
C SER A 85 15.26 3.95 14.74
N LEU A 86 14.36 4.09 13.76
CA LEU A 86 13.11 3.31 13.70
C LEU A 86 13.41 1.81 13.49
N ARG A 87 12.83 0.97 14.33
CA ARG A 87 12.92 -0.48 14.19
C ARG A 87 11.63 -1.06 13.63
N LEU A 88 11.73 -1.65 12.44
CA LEU A 88 10.64 -2.29 11.73
C LEU A 88 10.80 -3.80 11.88
N GLY A 89 10.19 -4.35 12.92
CA GLY A 89 10.29 -5.76 13.25
C GLY A 89 9.10 -6.60 12.81
N PRO A 90 9.22 -7.94 12.81
CA PRO A 90 8.07 -8.82 12.63
C PRO A 90 7.11 -8.67 13.81
N PRO A 91 5.79 -8.90 13.61
CA PRO A 91 4.86 -8.97 14.73
C PRO A 91 5.20 -10.15 15.66
N VAL A 92 4.88 -10.00 16.95
CA VAL A 92 5.04 -11.08 17.92
C VAL A 92 3.65 -11.45 18.46
N PRO A 93 3.17 -12.67 18.27
CA PRO A 93 3.77 -13.74 17.45
C PRO A 93 3.72 -13.43 15.95
N ALA A 94 4.71 -13.91 15.20
CA ALA A 94 4.71 -13.81 13.75
C ALA A 94 3.61 -14.69 13.16
N VAL A 95 2.78 -14.12 12.26
CA VAL A 95 1.74 -14.87 11.55
C VAL A 95 2.19 -15.03 10.10
N GLY A 96 2.44 -16.27 9.68
CA GLY A 96 2.87 -16.59 8.33
C GLY A 96 4.36 -16.36 8.06
N PRO A 97 4.88 -16.79 6.88
CA PRO A 97 6.30 -16.71 6.55
C PRO A 97 6.78 -15.31 6.17
N ARG A 98 5.87 -14.38 5.91
CA ARG A 98 6.17 -12.96 5.67
C ARG A 98 5.20 -12.10 6.48
N PRO A 99 5.38 -12.05 7.80
CA PRO A 99 4.49 -11.28 8.65
C PRO A 99 4.58 -9.79 8.29
N LYS A 100 3.44 -9.09 8.43
CA LYS A 100 3.40 -7.64 8.26
C LYS A 100 4.35 -6.98 9.26
N PRO A 101 5.31 -6.15 8.82
CA PRO A 101 6.20 -5.47 9.76
C PRO A 101 5.42 -4.52 10.66
N ARG A 102 5.90 -4.39 11.91
CA ARG A 102 5.38 -3.46 12.91
C ARG A 102 6.48 -2.48 13.29
N LEU A 103 6.06 -1.28 13.66
CA LEU A 103 6.95 -0.33 14.29
C LEU A 103 7.11 -0.73 15.77
N GLU A 104 8.33 -1.05 16.18
CA GLU A 104 8.64 -1.37 17.57
C GLU A 104 8.55 -0.10 18.43
N ASP A 105 8.21 -0.26 19.70
CA ASP A 105 8.13 0.81 20.70
C ASP A 105 7.11 1.92 20.42
N HIS A 106 6.23 1.74 19.42
CA HIS A 106 5.17 2.69 19.08
C HIS A 106 3.83 1.99 18.80
N ALA A 107 2.74 2.60 19.21
CA ALA A 107 1.38 2.11 18.93
C ALA A 107 0.91 2.43 17.49
N LEU A 108 1.75 3.09 16.69
CA LEU A 108 1.42 3.47 15.33
C LEU A 108 1.49 2.27 14.39
N HIS A 109 0.39 2.02 13.68
CA HIS A 109 0.31 1.04 12.59
C HIS A 109 0.64 1.71 11.25
N PHE A 110 1.21 0.94 10.33
CA PHE A 110 1.50 1.42 8.99
C PHE A 110 1.28 0.35 7.93
N SER A 111 1.18 0.78 6.70
CA SER A 111 1.19 -0.08 5.52
C SER A 111 1.88 0.63 4.37
N LEU A 112 2.64 -0.13 3.58
CA LEU A 112 3.37 0.33 2.41
C LEU A 112 2.90 -0.45 1.18
N SER A 113 2.66 0.24 0.08
CA SER A 113 2.48 -0.35 -1.25
C SER A 113 3.17 0.48 -2.31
N HIS A 114 3.58 -0.18 -3.39
CA HIS A 114 4.16 0.51 -4.55
C HIS A 114 3.88 -0.25 -5.84
N SER A 115 3.55 0.47 -6.90
CA SER A 115 3.34 -0.07 -8.24
C SER A 115 3.75 0.96 -9.29
N GLY A 116 4.57 0.58 -10.28
CA GLY A 116 5.12 1.53 -11.24
C GLY A 116 5.92 2.65 -10.58
N ASP A 117 5.54 3.90 -10.84
CA ASP A 117 6.13 5.12 -10.27
C ASP A 117 5.45 5.58 -8.98
N GLN A 118 4.55 4.78 -8.40
CA GLN A 118 3.75 5.17 -7.24
C GLN A 118 4.17 4.43 -5.98
N VAL A 119 4.20 5.16 -4.87
CA VAL A 119 4.39 4.64 -3.51
C VAL A 119 3.26 5.20 -2.65
N LEU A 120 2.57 4.34 -1.92
CA LEU A 120 1.59 4.72 -0.91
C LEU A 120 2.07 4.28 0.47
N VAL A 121 2.04 5.20 1.41
CA VAL A 121 2.23 4.95 2.83
C VAL A 121 0.94 5.31 3.57
N ALA A 122 0.37 4.37 4.29
CA ALA A 122 -0.73 4.63 5.20
C ALA A 122 -0.27 4.47 6.65
N THR A 123 -0.69 5.38 7.52
CA THR A 123 -0.44 5.32 8.97
C THR A 123 -1.72 5.56 9.76
N ALA A 124 -1.89 4.86 10.90
CA ALA A 124 -3.05 4.99 11.79
C ALA A 124 -2.72 4.51 13.20
N GLU A 125 -3.55 4.87 14.18
CA GLU A 125 -3.48 4.33 15.55
C GLU A 125 -4.17 2.94 15.69
N ARG A 126 -4.55 2.36 14.55
CA ARG A 126 -5.22 1.06 14.43
C ARG A 126 -4.73 0.32 13.20
N GLU A 127 -5.08 -0.97 13.10
CA GLU A 127 -4.68 -1.77 11.94
C GLU A 127 -5.15 -1.10 10.65
N VAL A 128 -4.22 -0.93 9.72
CA VAL A 128 -4.41 -0.27 8.43
C VAL A 128 -3.66 -1.03 7.35
N GLY A 129 -4.24 -1.09 6.15
CA GLY A 129 -3.61 -1.64 4.96
C GLY A 129 -3.86 -0.73 3.77
N VAL A 130 -2.87 -0.50 2.95
CA VAL A 130 -2.99 0.26 1.70
C VAL A 130 -2.43 -0.55 0.56
N ASP A 131 -3.08 -0.43 -0.59
CA ASP A 131 -2.56 -1.01 -1.82
C ASP A 131 -2.76 -0.08 -3.01
N VAL A 132 -1.81 -0.15 -3.95
CA VAL A 132 -1.87 0.53 -5.25
C VAL A 132 -1.40 -0.42 -6.33
N GLU A 133 -2.19 -0.49 -7.41
CA GLU A 133 -1.92 -1.35 -8.56
C GLU A 133 -2.06 -0.59 -9.88
N ARG A 134 -1.08 -0.75 -10.75
CA ARG A 134 -1.21 -0.32 -12.14
C ARG A 134 -2.30 -1.13 -12.81
N LEU A 135 -3.03 -0.49 -13.71
CA LEU A 135 -4.01 -1.18 -14.53
C LEU A 135 -3.36 -2.40 -15.21
N GLN A 136 -3.92 -3.55 -14.92
CA GLN A 136 -3.44 -4.81 -15.50
C GLN A 136 -3.81 -4.90 -16.98
N ASP A 137 -2.93 -5.53 -17.76
CA ASP A 137 -3.31 -5.89 -19.12
C ASP A 137 -4.45 -6.92 -19.12
N PRO A 138 -5.24 -7.03 -20.21
CA PRO A 138 -6.41 -7.90 -20.23
C PRO A 138 -6.10 -9.37 -19.94
N VAL A 139 -4.93 -9.88 -20.35
CA VAL A 139 -4.54 -11.28 -20.14
C VAL A 139 -4.23 -11.53 -18.67
N ALA A 140 -3.44 -10.63 -18.05
CA ALA A 140 -3.12 -10.71 -16.62
C ALA A 140 -4.39 -10.58 -15.77
N ALA A 141 -5.32 -9.69 -16.12
CA ALA A 141 -6.59 -9.55 -15.44
C ALA A 141 -7.41 -10.84 -15.45
N GLU A 142 -7.53 -11.49 -16.60
CA GLU A 142 -8.28 -12.76 -16.71
C GLU A 142 -7.63 -13.92 -15.89
N GLN A 143 -6.32 -13.89 -15.66
CA GLN A 143 -5.64 -14.86 -14.80
C GLN A 143 -5.94 -14.65 -13.31
N VAL A 144 -6.24 -13.43 -12.89
CA VAL A 144 -6.58 -13.10 -11.50
C VAL A 144 -8.03 -13.48 -11.17
N VAL A 145 -8.95 -13.35 -12.12
CA VAL A 145 -10.40 -13.57 -11.88
C VAL A 145 -10.71 -14.89 -11.16
N PRO A 146 -10.14 -16.05 -11.52
CA PRO A 146 -10.45 -17.34 -10.85
C PRO A 146 -10.03 -17.39 -9.38
N LEU A 147 -9.16 -16.48 -8.92
CA LEU A 147 -8.65 -16.42 -7.55
C LEU A 147 -9.56 -15.60 -6.61
N LEU A 148 -10.57 -14.94 -7.16
CA LEU A 148 -11.44 -14.02 -6.43
C LEU A 148 -12.63 -14.75 -5.79
N HIS A 149 -13.37 -14.03 -4.96
CA HIS A 149 -14.61 -14.54 -4.37
C HIS A 149 -15.66 -14.85 -5.46
N PRO A 150 -16.47 -15.92 -5.34
CA PRO A 150 -17.45 -16.30 -6.36
C PRO A 150 -18.40 -15.18 -6.79
N ALA A 151 -18.87 -14.35 -5.86
CA ALA A 151 -19.72 -13.20 -6.18
C ALA A 151 -18.99 -12.16 -7.05
N GLU A 152 -17.71 -11.94 -6.82
CA GLU A 152 -16.88 -11.02 -7.61
C GLU A 152 -16.63 -11.59 -9.02
N ILE A 153 -16.37 -12.88 -9.13
CA ILE A 153 -16.21 -13.56 -10.43
C ILE A 153 -17.48 -13.38 -11.29
N ILE A 154 -18.66 -13.59 -10.70
CA ILE A 154 -19.93 -13.40 -11.39
C ILE A 154 -20.09 -11.95 -11.85
N ALA A 155 -19.86 -11.00 -10.96
CA ALA A 155 -20.00 -9.57 -11.25
C ALA A 155 -19.00 -9.11 -12.34
N LEU A 156 -17.74 -9.52 -12.27
CA LEU A 156 -16.72 -9.19 -13.26
C LEU A 156 -17.01 -9.77 -14.63
N ARG A 157 -17.48 -11.03 -14.69
CA ARG A 157 -17.84 -11.67 -15.95
C ARG A 157 -19.07 -11.06 -16.63
N ALA A 158 -19.94 -10.41 -15.86
CA ALA A 158 -21.08 -9.66 -16.40
C ALA A 158 -20.70 -8.33 -17.06
N LEU A 159 -19.48 -7.82 -16.80
CA LEU A 159 -19.00 -6.59 -17.42
C LEU A 159 -18.58 -6.80 -18.88
N PRO A 160 -18.68 -5.74 -19.72
CA PRO A 160 -18.04 -5.74 -21.03
C PRO A 160 -16.55 -6.06 -20.93
N ALA A 161 -16.00 -6.78 -21.90
CA ALA A 161 -14.59 -7.20 -21.88
C ALA A 161 -13.61 -6.02 -21.72
N ALA A 162 -13.94 -4.86 -22.31
CA ALA A 162 -13.11 -3.65 -22.22
C ALA A 162 -13.03 -3.06 -20.80
N ASP A 163 -14.06 -3.29 -19.96
CA ASP A 163 -14.13 -2.70 -18.60
C ASP A 163 -13.52 -3.64 -17.53
N ARG A 164 -13.38 -4.93 -17.86
CA ARG A 164 -12.90 -5.94 -16.89
C ARG A 164 -11.52 -5.66 -16.32
N PRO A 165 -10.49 -5.27 -17.11
CA PRO A 165 -9.16 -5.02 -16.55
C PRO A 165 -9.17 -3.98 -15.44
N ALA A 166 -9.90 -2.88 -15.62
CA ALA A 166 -10.03 -1.83 -14.61
C ALA A 166 -10.78 -2.33 -13.36
N ALA A 167 -11.87 -3.08 -13.55
CA ALA A 167 -12.65 -3.65 -12.45
C ALA A 167 -11.84 -4.70 -11.67
N VAL A 168 -11.13 -5.60 -12.35
CA VAL A 168 -10.25 -6.60 -11.72
C VAL A 168 -9.15 -5.92 -10.91
N THR A 169 -8.50 -4.89 -11.47
CA THR A 169 -7.46 -4.13 -10.76
C THR A 169 -8.03 -3.46 -9.50
N THR A 170 -9.27 -2.94 -9.57
CA THR A 170 -9.94 -2.36 -8.39
C THR A 170 -10.20 -3.42 -7.33
N VAL A 171 -10.76 -4.57 -7.70
CA VAL A 171 -11.01 -5.68 -6.75
C VAL A 171 -9.69 -6.14 -6.15
N TRP A 172 -8.64 -6.28 -6.94
CA TRP A 172 -7.33 -6.72 -6.46
C TRP A 172 -6.71 -5.75 -5.45
N ALA A 173 -6.73 -4.45 -5.74
CA ALA A 173 -6.27 -3.43 -4.79
C ALA A 173 -7.05 -3.46 -3.46
N ARG A 174 -8.37 -3.66 -3.51
CA ARG A 174 -9.20 -3.84 -2.31
C ARG A 174 -8.81 -5.10 -1.52
N LYS A 175 -8.58 -6.24 -2.21
CA LYS A 175 -8.12 -7.51 -1.59
C LYS A 175 -6.79 -7.33 -0.89
N GLU A 176 -5.79 -6.83 -1.61
CA GLU A 176 -4.45 -6.63 -1.07
C GLU A 176 -4.45 -5.65 0.10
N SER A 177 -5.22 -4.56 0.03
CA SER A 177 -5.35 -3.63 1.16
C SER A 177 -5.93 -4.30 2.40
N LEU A 178 -6.94 -5.17 2.23
CA LEU A 178 -7.55 -5.95 3.32
C LEU A 178 -6.56 -6.96 3.92
N LEU A 179 -5.89 -7.74 3.08
CA LEU A 179 -4.91 -8.73 3.54
C LEU A 179 -3.72 -8.07 4.25
N LYS A 180 -3.27 -6.91 3.77
CA LYS A 180 -2.25 -6.08 4.43
C LYS A 180 -2.74 -5.52 5.77
N ALA A 181 -4.00 -5.08 5.85
CA ALA A 181 -4.59 -4.60 7.10
C ALA A 181 -4.65 -5.70 8.16
N MET A 182 -5.12 -6.89 7.78
CA MET A 182 -5.19 -8.06 8.64
C MET A 182 -3.81 -8.62 9.03
N GLY A 183 -2.77 -8.30 8.26
CA GLY A 183 -1.43 -8.86 8.46
C GLY A 183 -1.30 -10.32 8.04
N SER A 184 -2.32 -10.88 7.38
CA SER A 184 -2.34 -12.28 6.95
C SER A 184 -1.54 -12.54 5.67
N GLY A 185 -1.31 -11.49 4.85
CA GLY A 185 -0.77 -11.67 3.52
C GLY A 185 -1.59 -12.70 2.71
N LEU A 186 -0.98 -13.30 1.71
CA LEU A 186 -1.63 -14.32 0.86
C LEU A 186 -1.85 -15.69 1.56
N PHE A 187 -1.57 -15.83 2.88
CA PHE A 187 -2.03 -16.99 3.66
C PHE A 187 -3.54 -17.06 3.77
N ARG A 188 -4.20 -15.93 3.76
CA ARG A 188 -5.63 -15.86 3.58
C ARG A 188 -5.92 -15.78 2.09
N GLU A 189 -6.57 -16.80 1.58
CA GLU A 189 -6.90 -16.85 0.15
C GLU A 189 -7.78 -15.65 -0.25
N PRO A 190 -7.51 -15.00 -1.40
CA PRO A 190 -8.32 -13.89 -1.89
C PRO A 190 -9.80 -14.23 -2.14
N SER A 191 -10.11 -15.54 -2.30
CA SER A 191 -11.46 -16.05 -2.49
C SER A 191 -12.35 -16.02 -1.25
N VAL A 192 -11.77 -15.82 -0.04
CA VAL A 192 -12.51 -15.95 1.24
C VAL A 192 -13.41 -14.75 1.52
N ASP A 193 -12.91 -13.53 1.28
CA ASP A 193 -13.62 -12.30 1.62
C ASP A 193 -14.16 -11.61 0.37
N GLU A 194 -15.43 -11.25 0.37
CA GLU A 194 -16.00 -10.40 -0.67
C GLU A 194 -15.65 -8.93 -0.40
N VAL A 195 -14.86 -8.32 -1.29
CA VAL A 195 -14.52 -6.88 -1.21
C VAL A 195 -15.36 -6.02 -2.16
N GLY A 196 -16.17 -6.66 -3.01
CA GLY A 196 -17.06 -6.02 -3.96
C GLY A 196 -16.38 -5.64 -5.28
N ALA A 197 -17.02 -6.04 -6.40
CA ALA A 197 -16.60 -5.70 -7.76
C ALA A 197 -17.33 -4.48 -8.35
N GLY A 198 -18.27 -3.89 -7.60
CA GLY A 198 -19.02 -2.71 -8.00
C GLY A 198 -18.29 -1.39 -7.68
N PRO A 199 -18.95 -0.25 -7.98
CA PRO A 199 -18.38 1.09 -7.76
C PRO A 199 -18.16 1.42 -6.28
N VAL A 200 -18.76 0.67 -5.38
CA VAL A 200 -18.59 0.83 -3.93
C VAL A 200 -18.00 -0.46 -3.36
N PRO A 201 -17.01 -0.38 -2.47
CA PRO A 201 -16.47 -1.56 -1.80
C PRO A 201 -17.53 -2.32 -1.00
N GLY A 202 -17.42 -3.65 -0.98
CA GLY A 202 -18.24 -4.52 -0.14
C GLY A 202 -17.88 -4.41 1.35
N ARG A 203 -18.62 -5.14 2.19
CA ARG A 203 -18.31 -5.29 3.62
C ARG A 203 -17.68 -6.67 3.84
N PRO A 204 -16.36 -6.79 3.74
CA PRO A 204 -15.72 -8.11 3.71
C PRO A 204 -15.79 -8.83 5.06
N VAL A 205 -15.50 -8.14 6.14
CA VAL A 205 -15.45 -8.69 7.50
C VAL A 205 -15.89 -7.63 8.50
N ALA A 206 -16.63 -8.05 9.53
CA ALA A 206 -17.02 -7.15 10.61
C ALA A 206 -15.79 -6.49 11.28
N GLY A 207 -15.89 -5.19 11.51
CA GLY A 207 -14.81 -4.39 12.08
C GLY A 207 -13.76 -3.90 11.08
N TRP A 208 -13.96 -4.10 9.77
CA TRP A 208 -13.11 -3.55 8.72
C TRP A 208 -13.89 -2.66 7.75
N ARG A 209 -13.26 -1.59 7.32
CA ARG A 209 -13.80 -0.69 6.29
C ARG A 209 -12.79 -0.59 5.15
N ILE A 210 -13.26 -0.85 3.93
CA ILE A 210 -12.49 -0.65 2.69
C ILE A 210 -12.94 0.66 2.07
N LEU A 211 -11.99 1.44 1.58
CA LEU A 211 -12.19 2.73 0.92
C LEU A 211 -11.32 2.76 -0.34
N ASP A 212 -11.92 3.08 -1.48
CA ASP A 212 -11.13 3.36 -2.68
C ASP A 212 -10.45 4.73 -2.55
N LEU A 213 -9.21 4.82 -3.00
CA LEU A 213 -8.43 6.04 -2.96
C LEU A 213 -8.45 6.74 -4.33
N ALA A 214 -8.82 8.01 -4.32
CA ALA A 214 -8.71 8.85 -5.50
C ALA A 214 -7.24 9.27 -5.70
N LEU A 215 -6.60 8.72 -6.72
CA LEU A 215 -5.24 9.08 -7.07
C LEU A 215 -5.23 10.28 -8.01
N PRO A 216 -4.32 11.26 -7.81
CA PRO A 216 -4.12 12.33 -8.78
C PRO A 216 -3.62 11.74 -10.11
N PRO A 217 -3.93 12.40 -11.25
CA PRO A 217 -3.50 11.94 -12.57
C PRO A 217 -2.01 11.63 -12.60
N ALA A 218 -1.65 10.55 -13.29
CA ALA A 218 -0.26 10.19 -13.50
C ALA A 218 0.42 11.26 -14.36
N THR A 219 1.57 11.73 -13.91
CA THR A 219 2.41 12.72 -14.61
C THR A 219 3.72 12.06 -15.05
N GLY A 220 4.31 12.54 -16.14
CA GLY A 220 5.57 12.01 -16.66
C GLY A 220 5.38 10.86 -17.67
N PRO A 221 6.46 10.11 -17.98
CA PRO A 221 6.45 9.06 -19.00
C PRO A 221 5.60 7.84 -18.61
N ASP A 222 5.44 7.56 -17.32
CA ASP A 222 4.62 6.44 -16.81
C ASP A 222 3.20 6.94 -16.46
N ARG A 223 2.38 7.15 -17.51
CA ARG A 223 0.99 7.60 -17.40
C ARG A 223 -0.01 6.46 -17.19
N ALA A 224 0.46 5.28 -16.80
CA ALA A 224 -0.44 4.16 -16.59
C ALA A 224 -1.46 4.48 -15.51
N GLU A 225 -2.71 4.23 -15.83
CA GLU A 225 -3.81 4.33 -14.88
C GLU A 225 -3.60 3.32 -13.74
N SER A 226 -3.98 3.69 -12.54
CA SER A 226 -3.83 2.84 -11.35
C SER A 226 -5.11 2.84 -10.53
N ARG A 227 -5.26 1.81 -9.73
CA ARG A 227 -6.30 1.69 -8.71
C ARG A 227 -5.64 1.57 -7.34
N ALA A 228 -6.26 2.16 -6.34
CA ALA A 228 -5.75 2.07 -4.99
C ALA A 228 -6.89 1.95 -3.97
N ALA A 229 -6.61 1.26 -2.88
CA ALA A 229 -7.55 1.07 -1.79
C ALA A 229 -6.86 1.15 -0.44
N LEU A 230 -7.62 1.58 0.55
CA LEU A 230 -7.29 1.58 1.97
C LEU A 230 -8.25 0.67 2.70
N THR A 231 -7.73 -0.14 3.60
CA THR A 231 -8.54 -0.87 4.59
C THR A 231 -8.09 -0.46 5.98
N VAL A 232 -9.06 -0.19 6.85
CA VAL A 232 -8.80 0.24 8.22
C VAL A 232 -9.73 -0.45 9.20
N ARG A 233 -9.21 -0.76 10.40
CA ARG A 233 -10.00 -1.30 11.50
C ARG A 233 -11.01 -0.24 11.97
N VAL A 234 -12.26 -0.67 12.14
CA VAL A 234 -13.34 0.15 12.72
C VAL A 234 -13.97 -0.59 13.91
N PRO A 235 -14.58 0.12 14.84
CA PRO A 235 -15.27 -0.50 15.98
C PRO A 235 -16.31 -1.54 15.58
#